data_f9cd9bdbc3c682b247da5a385f4b3e35
#
_entry.id   f9cd9bdbc3c682b247da5a385f4b3e35
#
_cell.length_a   1.000
_cell.length_b   1.000
_cell.length_c   1.000
_cell.angle_alpha   90.00
_cell.angle_beta   90.00
_cell.angle_gamma   90.00
#
_symmetry.space_group_name_H-M   'P 1'
#
loop_
_entity.id
_entity.type
_entity.pdbx_description
1 polymer ?
#
loop_
_entity_poly.entity_id
_entity_poly.type
_entity_poly.pdbx_seq_one_letter_code
_entity_poly.pdbx_strand_id
1 'polypeptide(L)'
;MSDWDVDELSLDAWLSDLERVVNAAGVERFPLLGISQGSVISVAYAVRHPERVSHLVLYGGFALGGKKRAPAEKEKRNAMATLMRLGWGADNPSFRQIFTGLFIPGGTQEQADSFNELQRRTTSPECAARYFDVVGDFDITDLLAQVKAPTLVMHVRDDLMVPIEAGRQLAAGIPGAHFVALQGHNHLFLEHEPAFDRFFEEIKLFLGD
;
A
#
# COMPACT_ATOMS: atom_id res chain seq x y z
N MET A 1 -17.21 8.54 2.07
CA MET A 1 -16.51 7.32 2.55
C MET A 1 -17.05 6.15 1.76
N SER A 2 -16.21 5.16 1.51
CA SER A 2 -16.64 3.93 0.82
C SER A 2 -17.56 3.09 1.71
N ASP A 3 -18.37 2.24 1.08
CA ASP A 3 -19.22 1.29 1.81
C ASP A 3 -18.34 0.23 2.51
N TRP A 4 -18.76 -0.18 3.70
CA TRP A 4 -18.02 -1.18 4.50
C TRP A 4 -18.63 -2.56 4.40
N ASP A 5 -19.93 -2.63 4.12
CA ASP A 5 -20.68 -3.87 3.99
C ASP A 5 -20.59 -4.34 2.53
N VAL A 6 -19.43 -4.91 2.21
CA VAL A 6 -19.15 -5.44 0.89
C VAL A 6 -18.97 -6.95 0.97
N ASP A 7 -19.62 -7.66 0.08
CA ASP A 7 -19.58 -9.13 0.04
C ASP A 7 -18.18 -9.63 -0.35
N GLU A 8 -17.55 -8.97 -1.31
CA GLU A 8 -16.27 -9.40 -1.89
C GLU A 8 -15.15 -8.40 -1.59
N LEU A 9 -14.07 -8.92 -1.01
CA LEU A 9 -12.78 -8.25 -0.89
C LEU A 9 -11.76 -9.10 -1.67
N SER A 10 -11.44 -8.69 -2.90
CA SER A 10 -10.52 -9.42 -3.77
C SER A 10 -9.73 -8.46 -4.64
N LEU A 11 -8.61 -8.94 -5.21
CA LEU A 11 -7.83 -8.16 -6.16
C LEU A 11 -8.68 -7.80 -7.40
N ASP A 12 -9.51 -8.71 -7.89
CA ASP A 12 -10.35 -8.47 -9.07
C ASP A 12 -11.44 -7.44 -8.79
N ALA A 13 -12.06 -7.45 -7.61
CA ALA A 13 -13.02 -6.42 -7.20
C ALA A 13 -12.36 -5.03 -7.20
N TRP A 14 -11.19 -4.87 -6.58
CA TRP A 14 -10.48 -3.59 -6.55
C TRP A 14 -9.95 -3.15 -7.92
N LEU A 15 -9.56 -4.09 -8.79
CA LEU A 15 -9.24 -3.76 -10.17
C LEU A 15 -10.45 -3.23 -10.93
N SER A 16 -11.61 -3.88 -10.77
CA SER A 16 -12.88 -3.42 -11.37
C SER A 16 -13.25 -2.01 -10.88
N ASP A 17 -13.05 -1.72 -9.59
CA ASP A 17 -13.30 -0.38 -9.05
C ASP A 17 -12.35 0.66 -9.66
N LEU A 18 -11.06 0.35 -9.78
CA LEU A 18 -10.10 1.24 -10.44
C LEU A 18 -10.47 1.48 -11.91
N GLU A 19 -10.84 0.43 -12.64
CA GLU A 19 -11.31 0.54 -14.05
C GLU A 19 -12.52 1.46 -14.18
N ARG A 20 -13.50 1.34 -13.28
CA ARG A 20 -14.70 2.22 -13.26
C ARG A 20 -14.32 3.67 -13.01
N VAL A 21 -13.42 3.94 -12.05
CA VAL A 21 -12.96 5.29 -11.75
C VAL A 21 -12.22 5.90 -12.93
N VAL A 22 -11.28 5.17 -13.52
CA VAL A 22 -10.50 5.63 -14.68
C VAL A 22 -11.41 5.88 -15.89
N ASN A 23 -12.39 5.01 -16.15
CA ASN A 23 -13.33 5.19 -17.23
C ASN A 23 -14.24 6.41 -17.02
N ALA A 24 -14.71 6.61 -15.78
CA ALA A 24 -15.53 7.78 -15.42
C ALA A 24 -14.74 9.10 -15.53
N ALA A 25 -13.43 9.06 -15.26
CA ALA A 25 -12.54 10.22 -15.41
C ALA A 25 -12.25 10.56 -16.88
N GLY A 26 -12.54 9.68 -17.82
CA GLY A 26 -12.31 9.89 -19.25
C GLY A 26 -10.82 9.97 -19.65
N VAL A 27 -9.92 9.42 -18.81
CA VAL A 27 -8.46 9.45 -19.06
C VAL A 27 -8.05 8.23 -19.86
N GLU A 28 -7.41 8.44 -21.01
CA GLU A 28 -6.97 7.35 -21.88
C GLU A 28 -5.63 6.75 -21.41
N ARG A 29 -4.65 7.62 -21.11
CA ARG A 29 -3.31 7.22 -20.68
C ARG A 29 -2.78 8.15 -19.59
N PHE A 30 -2.26 7.57 -18.51
CA PHE A 30 -1.89 8.32 -17.31
C PHE A 30 -0.75 7.64 -16.53
N PRO A 31 0.02 8.40 -15.73
CA PRO A 31 0.90 7.82 -14.72
C PRO A 31 0.05 7.29 -13.56
N LEU A 32 0.38 6.09 -13.06
CA LEU A 32 -0.33 5.43 -11.97
C LEU A 32 0.57 5.31 -10.74
N LEU A 33 0.10 5.86 -9.61
CA LEU A 33 0.76 5.73 -8.31
C LEU A 33 0.04 4.68 -7.47
N GLY A 34 0.79 3.66 -7.04
CA GLY A 34 0.34 2.67 -6.06
C GLY A 34 1.08 2.81 -4.74
N ILE A 35 0.35 3.02 -3.63
CA ILE A 35 0.90 3.14 -2.28
C ILE A 35 0.56 1.88 -1.49
N SER A 36 1.55 1.27 -0.82
CA SER A 36 1.36 0.09 0.02
C SER A 36 0.68 -1.05 -0.75
N GLN A 37 -0.44 -1.57 -0.27
CA GLN A 37 -1.24 -2.58 -1.00
C GLN A 37 -1.76 -2.07 -2.35
N GLY A 38 -1.90 -0.76 -2.55
CA GLY A 38 -2.21 -0.17 -3.84
C GLY A 38 -1.17 -0.49 -4.92
N SER A 39 0.08 -0.81 -4.54
CA SER A 39 1.11 -1.29 -5.47
C SER A 39 0.70 -2.60 -6.13
N VAL A 40 0.07 -3.53 -5.40
CA VAL A 40 -0.42 -4.81 -5.92
C VAL A 40 -1.49 -4.58 -6.99
N ILE A 41 -2.45 -3.70 -6.70
CA ILE A 41 -3.54 -3.34 -7.62
C ILE A 41 -2.96 -2.64 -8.85
N SER A 42 -2.03 -1.70 -8.66
CA SER A 42 -1.42 -0.92 -9.74
C SER A 42 -0.59 -1.79 -10.69
N VAL A 43 0.17 -2.75 -10.18
CA VAL A 43 0.90 -3.73 -10.99
C VAL A 43 -0.08 -4.57 -11.81
N ALA A 44 -1.10 -5.14 -11.16
CA ALA A 44 -2.09 -5.97 -11.84
C ALA A 44 -2.87 -5.16 -12.90
N TYR A 45 -3.20 -3.89 -12.62
CA TYR A 45 -3.80 -2.98 -13.59
C TYR A 45 -2.88 -2.70 -14.78
N ALA A 46 -1.61 -2.38 -14.54
CA ALA A 46 -0.63 -2.10 -15.58
C ALA A 46 -0.36 -3.30 -16.49
N VAL A 47 -0.43 -4.52 -15.96
CA VAL A 47 -0.34 -5.75 -16.77
C VAL A 47 -1.60 -5.97 -17.60
N ARG A 48 -2.79 -5.71 -17.04
CA ARG A 48 -4.09 -5.88 -17.73
C ARG A 48 -4.33 -4.81 -18.80
N HIS A 49 -3.85 -3.57 -18.57
CA HIS A 49 -4.04 -2.40 -19.43
C HIS A 49 -2.72 -1.68 -19.73
N PRO A 50 -1.76 -2.34 -20.41
CA PRO A 50 -0.43 -1.77 -20.64
C PRO A 50 -0.46 -0.51 -21.53
N GLU A 51 -1.49 -0.32 -22.34
CA GLU A 51 -1.70 0.85 -23.18
C GLU A 51 -2.12 2.10 -22.37
N ARG A 52 -2.73 1.90 -21.20
CA ARG A 52 -3.29 2.98 -20.37
C ARG A 52 -2.29 3.55 -19.37
N VAL A 53 -1.30 2.76 -18.93
CA VAL A 53 -0.31 3.19 -17.93
C VAL A 53 0.93 3.73 -18.61
N SER A 54 1.16 5.04 -18.52
CA SER A 54 2.34 5.69 -19.10
C SER A 54 3.59 5.48 -18.26
N HIS A 55 3.46 5.58 -16.94
CA HIS A 55 4.50 5.37 -15.93
C HIS A 55 3.87 4.71 -14.70
N LEU A 56 4.60 3.83 -14.05
CA LEU A 56 4.16 3.18 -12.82
C LEU A 56 5.05 3.61 -11.67
N VAL A 57 4.47 4.21 -10.64
CA VAL A 57 5.16 4.61 -9.41
C VAL A 57 4.62 3.77 -8.27
N LEU A 58 5.50 3.04 -7.58
CA LEU A 58 5.14 2.12 -6.49
C LEU A 58 5.86 2.56 -5.22
N TYR A 59 5.10 2.88 -4.16
CA TYR A 59 5.66 3.30 -2.90
C TYR A 59 5.26 2.39 -1.74
N GLY A 60 6.24 1.94 -0.95
CA GLY A 60 6.00 1.11 0.24
C GLY A 60 5.32 -0.23 -0.08
N GLY A 61 5.45 -0.69 -1.33
CA GLY A 61 4.71 -1.81 -1.88
C GLY A 61 5.38 -3.17 -1.68
N PHE A 62 4.68 -4.20 -2.11
CA PHE A 62 5.13 -5.59 -2.06
C PHE A 62 4.47 -6.40 -3.20
N ALA A 63 5.13 -7.47 -3.63
CA ALA A 63 4.53 -8.44 -4.54
C ALA A 63 3.90 -9.63 -3.80
N LEU A 64 4.47 -9.96 -2.62
CA LEU A 64 4.07 -11.09 -1.80
C LEU A 64 3.53 -10.60 -0.45
N GLY A 65 2.29 -10.91 -0.15
CA GLY A 65 1.60 -10.53 1.08
C GLY A 65 2.25 -11.13 2.33
N GLY A 66 2.10 -10.45 3.47
CA GLY A 66 2.81 -10.80 4.69
C GLY A 66 2.60 -12.22 5.18
N LYS A 67 1.40 -12.81 4.98
CA LYS A 67 1.13 -14.19 5.38
C LYS A 67 1.92 -15.23 4.56
N LYS A 68 2.36 -14.85 3.35
CA LYS A 68 3.10 -15.73 2.44
C LYS A 68 4.60 -15.57 2.53
N ARG A 69 5.11 -14.50 3.18
CA ARG A 69 6.55 -14.23 3.29
C ARG A 69 7.27 -15.19 4.22
N ALA A 70 6.74 -15.41 5.42
CA ALA A 70 7.33 -16.31 6.41
C ALA A 70 6.28 -16.78 7.43
N PRO A 71 6.45 -17.97 8.06
CA PRO A 71 5.53 -18.47 9.10
C PRO A 71 5.32 -17.49 10.25
N ALA A 72 6.39 -16.86 10.75
CA ALA A 72 6.31 -15.87 11.84
C ALA A 72 5.50 -14.62 11.44
N GLU A 73 5.62 -14.17 10.19
CA GLU A 73 4.82 -13.06 9.68
C GLU A 73 3.33 -13.42 9.59
N LYS A 74 3.04 -14.66 9.20
CA LYS A 74 1.66 -15.17 9.17
C LYS A 74 1.05 -15.17 10.57
N GLU A 75 1.79 -15.68 11.56
CA GLU A 75 1.34 -15.71 12.96
C GLU A 75 1.09 -14.29 13.51
N LYS A 76 2.04 -13.37 13.30
CA LYS A 76 1.91 -11.96 13.66
C LYS A 76 0.64 -11.33 13.05
N ARG A 77 0.41 -11.54 11.76
CA ARG A 77 -0.77 -10.99 11.07
C ARG A 77 -2.07 -11.57 11.61
N ASN A 78 -2.13 -12.85 11.92
CA ASN A 78 -3.32 -13.48 12.50
C ASN A 78 -3.63 -12.87 13.88
N ALA A 79 -2.62 -12.65 14.72
CA ALA A 79 -2.79 -11.97 16.00
C ALA A 79 -3.30 -10.53 15.81
N MET A 80 -2.76 -9.79 14.84
CA MET A 80 -3.20 -8.43 14.52
C MET A 80 -4.66 -8.40 14.02
N ALA A 81 -5.08 -9.31 13.16
CA ALA A 81 -6.47 -9.43 12.71
C ALA A 81 -7.44 -9.67 13.88
N THR A 82 -7.01 -10.48 14.87
CA THR A 82 -7.78 -10.69 16.11
C THR A 82 -7.91 -9.40 16.91
N LEU A 83 -6.82 -8.65 17.07
CA LEU A 83 -6.85 -7.34 17.75
C LEU A 83 -7.75 -6.33 17.03
N MET A 84 -7.78 -6.35 15.69
CA MET A 84 -8.69 -5.52 14.91
C MET A 84 -10.16 -5.82 15.25
N ARG A 85 -10.56 -7.08 15.25
CA ARG A 85 -11.93 -7.48 15.60
C ARG A 85 -12.34 -7.02 16.98
N LEU A 86 -11.43 -7.09 17.94
CA LEU A 86 -11.69 -6.77 19.34
C LEU A 86 -11.73 -5.26 19.63
N GLY A 87 -10.95 -4.46 18.93
CA GLY A 87 -10.72 -3.10 19.38
C GLY A 87 -10.76 -1.99 18.32
N TRP A 88 -10.95 -2.31 17.04
CA TRP A 88 -10.89 -1.28 15.97
C TRP A 88 -11.94 -0.19 16.13
N GLY A 89 -13.18 -0.56 16.48
CA GLY A 89 -14.28 0.36 16.67
C GLY A 89 -14.37 0.98 18.06
N ALA A 90 -13.56 0.54 19.04
CA ALA A 90 -13.65 1.02 20.41
C ALA A 90 -13.29 2.51 20.54
N ASP A 91 -13.88 3.21 21.50
CA ASP A 91 -13.53 4.61 21.78
C ASP A 91 -12.07 4.73 22.26
N ASN A 92 -11.62 3.80 23.12
CA ASN A 92 -10.22 3.72 23.51
C ASN A 92 -9.34 3.30 22.32
N PRO A 93 -8.35 4.12 21.90
CA PRO A 93 -7.54 3.87 20.73
C PRO A 93 -6.44 2.81 20.91
N SER A 94 -6.27 2.20 22.09
CA SER A 94 -5.12 1.34 22.41
C SER A 94 -4.84 0.25 21.38
N PHE A 95 -5.89 -0.39 20.82
CA PHE A 95 -5.70 -1.41 19.80
C PHE A 95 -5.28 -0.82 18.45
N ARG A 96 -5.85 0.34 18.07
CA ARG A 96 -5.46 1.04 16.83
C ARG A 96 -4.08 1.65 16.93
N GLN A 97 -3.65 2.05 18.13
CA GLN A 97 -2.32 2.60 18.38
C GLN A 97 -1.19 1.64 17.96
N ILE A 98 -1.42 0.33 18.03
CA ILE A 98 -0.47 -0.68 17.55
C ILE A 98 -0.24 -0.49 16.03
N PHE A 99 -1.31 -0.31 15.26
CA PHE A 99 -1.21 -0.07 13.82
C PHE A 99 -0.62 1.31 13.51
N THR A 100 -1.10 2.34 14.21
CA THR A 100 -0.54 3.68 14.10
C THR A 100 0.96 3.68 14.31
N GLY A 101 1.47 2.96 15.33
CA GLY A 101 2.89 2.82 15.58
C GLY A 101 3.68 2.05 14.50
N LEU A 102 3.00 1.27 13.64
CA LEU A 102 3.63 0.64 12.48
C LEU A 102 3.61 1.54 11.25
N PHE A 103 2.58 2.36 11.09
CA PHE A 103 2.42 3.23 9.93
C PHE A 103 3.16 4.55 10.06
N ILE A 104 3.10 5.17 11.23
CA ILE A 104 3.71 6.49 11.51
C ILE A 104 4.43 6.51 12.88
N PRO A 105 5.46 5.66 13.08
CA PRO A 105 6.18 5.60 14.37
C PRO A 105 6.82 6.92 14.79
N GLY A 106 7.16 7.79 13.83
CA GLY A 106 7.69 9.14 14.05
C GLY A 106 6.65 10.26 14.11
N GLY A 107 5.35 9.91 14.09
CA GLY A 107 4.29 10.90 14.18
C GLY A 107 4.20 11.58 15.55
N THR A 108 3.78 12.85 15.56
CA THR A 108 3.42 13.54 16.80
C THR A 108 2.18 12.88 17.43
N GLN A 109 1.93 13.18 18.72
CA GLN A 109 0.73 12.68 19.40
C GLN A 109 -0.55 13.10 18.67
N GLU A 110 -0.63 14.34 18.18
CA GLU A 110 -1.76 14.84 17.40
C GLU A 110 -1.95 14.08 16.09
N GLN A 111 -0.87 13.78 15.37
CA GLN A 111 -0.91 12.98 14.15
C GLN A 111 -1.36 11.54 14.44
N ALA A 112 -0.84 10.95 15.52
CA ALA A 112 -1.24 9.61 15.94
C ALA A 112 -2.72 9.56 16.35
N ASP A 113 -3.21 10.55 17.09
CA ASP A 113 -4.63 10.63 17.46
C ASP A 113 -5.55 10.82 16.26
N SER A 114 -5.15 11.70 15.32
CA SER A 114 -5.86 11.90 14.06
C SER A 114 -5.91 10.63 13.22
N PHE A 115 -4.81 9.89 13.13
CA PHE A 115 -4.75 8.65 12.38
C PHE A 115 -5.55 7.52 13.06
N ASN A 116 -5.53 7.44 14.39
CA ASN A 116 -6.38 6.54 15.16
C ASN A 116 -7.88 6.79 14.90
N GLU A 117 -8.30 8.07 14.87
CA GLU A 117 -9.69 8.44 14.60
C GLU A 117 -10.07 8.17 13.14
N LEU A 118 -9.18 8.44 12.18
CA LEU A 118 -9.38 8.10 10.78
C LEU A 118 -9.61 6.59 10.62
N GLN A 119 -8.77 5.75 11.23
CA GLN A 119 -8.94 4.30 11.23
C GLN A 119 -10.32 3.88 11.74
N ARG A 120 -10.79 4.48 12.85
CA ARG A 120 -12.10 4.17 13.45
C ARG A 120 -13.27 4.54 12.54
N ARG A 121 -13.16 5.66 11.82
CA ARG A 121 -14.26 6.20 10.97
C ARG A 121 -14.32 5.57 9.59
N THR A 122 -13.24 5.01 9.09
CA THR A 122 -13.15 4.57 7.69
C THR A 122 -13.64 3.15 7.45
N THR A 123 -13.77 2.33 8.51
CA THR A 123 -14.23 0.95 8.35
C THR A 123 -14.69 0.32 9.68
N SER A 124 -15.50 -0.74 9.60
CA SER A 124 -15.89 -1.54 10.76
C SER A 124 -14.75 -2.48 11.20
N PRO A 125 -14.77 -2.97 12.46
CA PRO A 125 -13.79 -3.94 12.96
C PRO A 125 -13.68 -5.19 12.10
N GLU A 126 -14.82 -5.75 11.70
CA GLU A 126 -14.84 -6.96 10.89
C GLU A 126 -14.32 -6.71 9.46
N CYS A 127 -14.72 -5.60 8.84
CA CYS A 127 -14.23 -5.24 7.51
C CYS A 127 -12.72 -4.96 7.55
N ALA A 128 -12.21 -4.25 8.58
CA ALA A 128 -10.78 -4.02 8.76
C ALA A 128 -9.99 -5.34 8.83
N ALA A 129 -10.47 -6.30 9.63
CA ALA A 129 -9.83 -7.59 9.80
C ALA A 129 -9.88 -8.43 8.51
N ARG A 130 -11.03 -8.50 7.83
CA ARG A 130 -11.17 -9.18 6.53
C ARG A 130 -10.23 -8.58 5.48
N TYR A 131 -10.20 -7.26 5.36
CA TYR A 131 -9.31 -6.54 4.46
C TYR A 131 -7.84 -6.88 4.75
N PHE A 132 -7.43 -6.78 6.01
CA PHE A 132 -6.06 -7.08 6.43
C PHE A 132 -5.67 -8.54 6.13
N ASP A 133 -6.61 -9.47 6.30
CA ASP A 133 -6.42 -10.88 5.98
C ASP A 133 -6.22 -11.10 4.48
N VAL A 134 -7.09 -10.54 3.63
CA VAL A 134 -7.01 -10.67 2.16
C VAL A 134 -5.72 -10.08 1.60
N VAL A 135 -5.35 -8.88 2.06
CA VAL A 135 -4.09 -8.22 1.66
C VAL A 135 -2.87 -9.06 2.08
N GLY A 136 -2.97 -9.78 3.21
CA GLY A 136 -1.92 -10.70 3.67
C GLY A 136 -1.68 -11.90 2.77
N ASP A 137 -2.68 -12.30 1.99
CA ASP A 137 -2.65 -13.46 1.11
C ASP A 137 -2.33 -13.13 -0.36
N PHE A 138 -2.11 -11.86 -0.71
CA PHE A 138 -1.75 -11.45 -2.06
C PHE A 138 -0.45 -12.11 -2.54
N ASP A 139 -0.45 -12.46 -3.84
CA ASP A 139 0.71 -12.92 -4.56
C ASP A 139 0.59 -12.52 -6.02
N ILE A 140 1.41 -11.57 -6.42
CA ILE A 140 1.48 -11.07 -7.81
C ILE A 140 2.88 -11.27 -8.40
N THR A 141 3.67 -12.18 -7.83
CA THR A 141 5.06 -12.41 -8.26
C THR A 141 5.13 -12.77 -9.74
N ASP A 142 4.18 -13.54 -10.24
CA ASP A 142 4.12 -13.96 -11.65
C ASP A 142 3.72 -12.82 -12.62
N LEU A 143 3.20 -11.71 -12.11
CA LEU A 143 2.83 -10.55 -12.91
C LEU A 143 3.99 -9.59 -13.14
N LEU A 144 5.00 -9.58 -12.28
CA LEU A 144 6.05 -8.57 -12.28
C LEU A 144 6.81 -8.51 -13.62
N ALA A 145 7.18 -9.66 -14.17
CA ALA A 145 7.88 -9.76 -15.46
C ALA A 145 7.02 -9.31 -16.66
N GLN A 146 5.71 -9.14 -16.48
CA GLN A 146 4.78 -8.75 -17.53
C GLN A 146 4.54 -7.23 -17.58
N VAL A 147 5.02 -6.47 -16.60
CA VAL A 147 4.89 -5.01 -16.57
C VAL A 147 5.70 -4.40 -17.71
N LYS A 148 5.04 -3.58 -18.53
CA LYS A 148 5.65 -2.90 -19.70
C LYS A 148 5.90 -1.42 -19.46
N ALA A 149 5.19 -0.81 -18.52
CA ALA A 149 5.35 0.60 -18.21
C ALA A 149 6.70 0.85 -17.52
N PRO A 150 7.41 1.95 -17.86
CA PRO A 150 8.52 2.42 -17.03
C PRO A 150 8.10 2.49 -15.59
N THR A 151 8.92 1.94 -14.68
CA THR A 151 8.53 1.76 -13.28
C THR A 151 9.56 2.36 -12.32
N LEU A 152 9.08 3.15 -11.38
CA LEU A 152 9.82 3.66 -10.22
C LEU A 152 9.28 3.00 -8.95
N VAL A 153 10.15 2.33 -8.20
CA VAL A 153 9.82 1.74 -6.90
C VAL A 153 10.53 2.53 -5.82
N MET A 154 9.78 3.08 -4.88
CA MET A 154 10.34 3.81 -3.73
C MET A 154 9.96 3.12 -2.43
N HIS A 155 10.86 3.10 -1.47
CA HIS A 155 10.61 2.46 -0.17
C HIS A 155 11.41 3.14 0.93
N VAL A 156 10.78 3.35 2.07
CA VAL A 156 11.46 3.89 3.26
C VAL A 156 12.33 2.79 3.89
N ARG A 157 13.54 3.15 4.34
CA ARG A 157 14.55 2.17 4.82
C ARG A 157 14.09 1.37 6.02
N ASP A 158 13.55 2.06 7.01
CA ASP A 158 13.19 1.47 8.30
C ASP A 158 11.67 1.33 8.46
N ASP A 159 10.97 1.05 7.35
CA ASP A 159 9.53 0.82 7.31
C ASP A 159 9.15 -0.39 8.18
N LEU A 160 8.34 -0.14 9.23
CA LEU A 160 7.91 -1.16 10.18
C LEU A 160 6.68 -1.96 9.69
N MET A 161 5.94 -1.42 8.72
CA MET A 161 4.73 -2.07 8.19
C MET A 161 5.06 -3.04 7.06
N VAL A 162 5.90 -2.60 6.12
CA VAL A 162 6.37 -3.39 4.98
C VAL A 162 7.90 -3.29 4.91
N PRO A 163 8.64 -4.38 5.12
CA PRO A 163 10.10 -4.33 5.10
C PRO A 163 10.62 -3.93 3.72
N ILE A 164 11.70 -3.13 3.69
CA ILE A 164 12.32 -2.62 2.45
C ILE A 164 12.70 -3.72 1.45
N GLU A 165 12.98 -4.93 1.93
CA GLU A 165 13.26 -6.10 1.11
C GLU A 165 12.08 -6.46 0.18
N ALA A 166 10.85 -6.22 0.62
CA ALA A 166 9.66 -6.42 -0.21
C ALA A 166 9.63 -5.44 -1.40
N GLY A 167 10.01 -4.18 -1.19
CA GLY A 167 10.17 -3.19 -2.26
C GLY A 167 11.32 -3.53 -3.21
N ARG A 168 12.45 -4.03 -2.71
CA ARG A 168 13.56 -4.51 -3.53
C ARG A 168 13.17 -5.69 -4.40
N GLN A 169 12.45 -6.66 -3.84
CA GLN A 169 11.93 -7.81 -4.59
C GLN A 169 10.93 -7.37 -5.67
N LEU A 170 10.05 -6.42 -5.34
CA LEU A 170 9.12 -5.84 -6.29
C LEU A 170 9.86 -5.21 -7.48
N ALA A 171 10.88 -4.37 -7.22
CA ALA A 171 11.70 -3.74 -8.25
C ALA A 171 12.51 -4.76 -9.07
N ALA A 172 13.10 -5.74 -8.41
CA ALA A 172 13.91 -6.76 -9.09
C ALA A 172 13.09 -7.66 -10.03
N GLY A 173 11.79 -7.83 -9.75
CA GLY A 173 10.90 -8.61 -10.60
C GLY A 173 10.36 -7.87 -11.82
N ILE A 174 10.40 -6.53 -11.83
CA ILE A 174 9.87 -5.70 -12.92
C ILE A 174 11.01 -5.29 -13.87
N PRO A 175 10.94 -5.61 -15.17
CA PRO A 175 11.98 -5.29 -16.13
C PRO A 175 12.26 -3.78 -16.19
N GLY A 176 13.53 -3.39 -15.99
CA GLY A 176 13.95 -1.99 -16.09
C GLY A 176 13.46 -1.08 -14.97
N ALA A 177 12.89 -1.60 -13.89
CA ALA A 177 12.45 -0.77 -12.77
C ALA A 177 13.61 -0.10 -12.05
N HIS A 178 13.42 1.16 -11.68
CA HIS A 178 14.34 1.92 -10.83
C HIS A 178 13.91 1.77 -9.37
N PHE A 179 14.88 1.52 -8.47
CA PHE A 179 14.62 1.44 -7.03
C PHE A 179 15.29 2.57 -6.28
N VAL A 180 14.51 3.31 -5.48
CA VAL A 180 14.99 4.40 -4.62
C VAL A 180 14.66 4.10 -3.16
N ALA A 181 15.69 4.03 -2.32
CA ALA A 181 15.54 3.90 -0.88
C ALA A 181 15.48 5.30 -0.24
N LEU A 182 14.34 5.62 0.37
CA LEU A 182 14.11 6.88 1.07
C LEU A 182 14.57 6.78 2.53
N GLN A 183 15.10 7.87 3.07
CA GLN A 183 15.51 7.94 4.47
C GLN A 183 14.28 8.20 5.35
N GLY A 184 14.10 7.41 6.39
CA GLY A 184 12.98 7.54 7.32
C GLY A 184 12.50 6.18 7.82
N HIS A 185 11.43 6.20 8.62
CA HIS A 185 10.85 5.01 9.25
C HIS A 185 9.33 4.99 9.20
N ASN A 186 8.68 6.06 8.73
CA ASN A 186 7.23 6.08 8.56
C ASN A 186 6.82 5.44 7.24
N HIS A 187 5.87 4.50 7.31
CA HIS A 187 5.28 3.89 6.12
C HIS A 187 4.44 4.89 5.31
N LEU A 188 3.73 5.78 6.02
CA LEU A 188 3.03 6.92 5.43
C LEU A 188 3.82 8.19 5.67
N PHE A 189 3.95 9.03 4.65
CA PHE A 189 4.70 10.28 4.75
C PHE A 189 4.09 11.26 5.74
N LEU A 190 4.97 11.89 6.48
CA LEU A 190 4.66 13.09 7.25
C LEU A 190 5.41 14.27 6.62
N GLU A 191 4.73 15.41 6.45
CA GLU A 191 5.23 16.56 5.71
C GLU A 191 6.61 17.07 6.20
N HIS A 192 6.91 16.87 7.48
CA HIS A 192 8.18 17.31 8.09
C HIS A 192 9.36 16.33 7.86
N GLU A 193 9.14 15.22 7.18
CA GLU A 193 10.19 14.22 6.93
C GLU A 193 10.98 14.49 5.65
N PRO A 194 12.30 14.26 5.64
CA PRO A 194 13.10 14.35 4.42
C PRO A 194 12.60 13.43 3.30
N ALA A 195 11.99 12.31 3.63
CA ALA A 195 11.39 11.38 2.68
C ALA A 195 10.24 12.01 1.87
N PHE A 196 9.51 12.99 2.45
CA PHE A 196 8.39 13.65 1.79
C PHE A 196 8.85 14.44 0.57
N ASP A 197 9.79 15.37 0.75
CA ASP A 197 10.31 16.17 -0.36
C ASP A 197 10.98 15.30 -1.41
N ARG A 198 11.81 14.34 -0.96
CA ARG A 198 12.53 13.43 -1.86
C ARG A 198 11.60 12.55 -2.70
N PHE A 199 10.47 12.13 -2.16
CA PHE A 199 9.46 11.39 -2.89
C PHE A 199 8.92 12.17 -4.10
N PHE A 200 8.59 13.46 -3.91
CA PHE A 200 8.09 14.30 -5.00
C PHE A 200 9.18 14.67 -6.01
N GLU A 201 10.42 14.88 -5.55
CA GLU A 201 11.56 15.09 -6.43
C GLU A 201 11.79 13.91 -7.37
N GLU A 202 11.79 12.68 -6.83
CA GLU A 202 11.97 11.46 -7.62
C GLU A 202 10.85 11.25 -8.64
N ILE A 203 9.60 11.55 -8.27
CA ILE A 203 8.49 11.47 -9.21
C ILE A 203 8.63 12.47 -10.34
N LYS A 204 8.95 13.75 -10.05
CA LYS A 204 9.18 14.75 -11.08
C LYS A 204 10.28 14.35 -12.03
N LEU A 205 11.42 13.94 -11.51
CA LEU A 205 12.54 13.44 -12.33
C LEU A 205 12.15 12.25 -13.21
N PHE A 206 11.39 11.32 -12.65
CA PHE A 206 10.95 10.11 -13.35
C PHE A 206 9.91 10.39 -14.45
N LEU A 207 9.03 11.35 -14.23
CA LEU A 207 8.01 11.76 -15.21
C LEU A 207 8.56 12.69 -16.28
N GLY A 208 9.75 13.30 -16.08
CA GLY A 208 10.37 14.24 -17.00
C GLY A 208 9.85 15.68 -16.89
N ASP A 209 9.35 16.04 -15.70
CA ASP A 209 8.84 17.38 -15.34
C ASP A 209 9.92 18.23 -14.63
#